data_6cc9d322c9bb5c276d28068eae7460d5
#
_entry.id   6cc9d322c9bb5c276d28068eae7460d5
#
_cell.length_a   1.000
_cell.length_b   1.000
_cell.length_c   1.000
_cell.angle_alpha   90.00
_cell.angle_beta   90.00
_cell.angle_gamma   90.00
#
_symmetry.space_group_name_H-M   'P 1'
#
loop_
_entity.id
_entity.type
_entity.pdbx_description
1 polymer ?
#
loop_
_entity_poly.entity_id
_entity_poly.type
_entity_poly.pdbx_seq_one_letter_code
_entity_poly.pdbx_strand_id
1 'polypeptide(L)'
;QGGLPFLTDCNTLYPGSRKNALEHLDCANLNGFNTISTGCQILIGDGLQGTDDIEVPVEGGEYVKNAKIGRAIMDADVFISLNHFKGHETAGFGGAIKNIGMGCGSRAGKMEQHKSGKPAIDENLCRGCKRCAKECGSDAISYPNKKAVIDYDKCKGCGRCIGACSFDAVYNPNSSANELLDRKMAEYAQAVCHGRPHFHVALVQDISPNCDCHGENDAPIL
;
A
#
# COMPACT_ATOMS: atom_id res chain seq x y z
N GLN A 1 -12.45 18.91 19.43
CA GLN A 1 -12.35 18.67 20.89
C GLN A 1 -10.90 18.44 21.33
N GLY A 2 -9.95 19.25 20.81
CA GLY A 2 -8.56 19.29 21.28
C GLY A 2 -7.57 18.39 20.51
N GLY A 3 -8.01 17.57 19.57
CA GLY A 3 -7.12 16.80 18.71
C GLY A 3 -6.73 17.58 17.44
N LEU A 4 -5.56 17.27 16.89
CA LEU A 4 -5.10 17.76 15.60
C LEU A 4 -5.23 16.61 14.56
N PRO A 5 -6.32 16.57 13.77
CA PRO A 5 -6.54 15.51 12.82
C PRO A 5 -5.69 15.69 11.56
N PHE A 6 -5.30 14.57 10.95
CA PHE A 6 -4.81 14.53 9.58
C PHE A 6 -5.39 13.30 8.86
N LEU A 7 -5.52 13.41 7.55
CA LEU A 7 -5.87 12.27 6.69
C LEU A 7 -4.60 11.61 6.17
N THR A 8 -4.63 10.30 6.07
CA THR A 8 -3.47 9.54 5.61
C THR A 8 -3.86 8.27 4.87
N ASP A 9 -3.00 7.86 3.98
CA ASP A 9 -2.91 6.55 3.35
C ASP A 9 -1.46 6.29 2.98
N CYS A 10 -1.07 5.06 2.66
CA CYS A 10 0.26 4.72 2.18
C CYS A 10 0.29 4.53 0.66
N ASN A 11 1.47 4.74 0.07
CA ASN A 11 1.68 4.56 -1.36
C ASN A 11 1.35 3.15 -1.84
N THR A 12 0.89 3.03 -3.09
CA THR A 12 0.46 1.75 -3.66
C THR A 12 1.56 1.04 -4.42
N LEU A 13 1.34 -0.25 -4.71
CA LEU A 13 2.17 -1.08 -5.58
C LEU A 13 1.64 -1.17 -7.01
N TYR A 14 0.45 -0.62 -7.27
CA TYR A 14 -0.20 -0.72 -8.57
C TYR A 14 0.25 0.38 -9.51
N PRO A 15 0.16 0.17 -10.84
CA PRO A 15 0.24 1.25 -11.81
C PRO A 15 -0.77 2.35 -11.51
N GLY A 16 -0.43 3.60 -11.84
CA GLY A 16 -1.30 4.75 -11.62
C GLY A 16 -0.66 5.86 -10.78
N SER A 17 -1.47 6.76 -10.28
CA SER A 17 -1.07 8.04 -9.70
C SER A 17 -0.85 8.04 -8.18
N ARG A 18 -0.57 6.88 -7.55
CA ARG A 18 -0.35 6.77 -6.10
C ARG A 18 0.93 6.01 -5.74
N LYS A 19 1.95 6.05 -6.61
CA LYS A 19 3.22 5.32 -6.40
C LYS A 19 4.24 6.07 -5.55
N ASN A 20 4.09 7.36 -5.39
CA ASN A 20 4.92 8.23 -4.54
C ASN A 20 4.05 9.32 -3.93
N ALA A 21 4.52 10.00 -2.91
CA ALA A 21 3.71 10.95 -2.17
C ALA A 21 3.21 12.13 -3.01
N LEU A 22 3.97 12.60 -3.99
CA LEU A 22 3.55 13.75 -4.82
C LEU A 22 2.37 13.37 -5.70
N GLU A 23 2.49 12.30 -6.47
CA GLU A 23 1.40 11.77 -7.30
C GLU A 23 0.19 11.37 -6.45
N HIS A 24 0.43 10.82 -5.25
CA HIS A 24 -0.64 10.41 -4.35
C HIS A 24 -1.42 11.60 -3.79
N LEU A 25 -0.73 12.68 -3.42
CA LEU A 25 -1.38 13.92 -2.99
C LEU A 25 -2.14 14.59 -4.13
N ASP A 26 -1.60 14.60 -5.34
CA ASP A 26 -2.32 15.11 -6.52
C ASP A 26 -3.59 14.29 -6.77
N CYS A 27 -3.51 12.96 -6.69
CA CYS A 27 -4.66 12.08 -6.80
C CYS A 27 -5.70 12.36 -5.70
N ALA A 28 -5.28 12.53 -4.45
CA ALA A 28 -6.16 12.90 -3.35
C ALA A 28 -6.87 14.23 -3.61
N ASN A 29 -6.14 15.25 -4.05
CA ASN A 29 -6.70 16.57 -4.41
C ASN A 29 -7.76 16.47 -5.49
N LEU A 30 -7.50 15.71 -6.57
CA LEU A 30 -8.45 15.53 -7.67
C LEU A 30 -9.75 14.84 -7.22
N ASN A 31 -9.68 14.03 -6.17
CA ASN A 31 -10.83 13.35 -5.56
C ASN A 31 -11.45 14.12 -4.38
N GLY A 32 -11.10 15.39 -4.21
CA GLY A 32 -11.67 16.24 -3.18
C GLY A 32 -11.03 16.14 -1.79
N PHE A 33 -10.03 15.27 -1.61
CA PHE A 33 -9.29 15.16 -0.36
C PHE A 33 -8.16 16.19 -0.33
N ASN A 34 -8.44 17.38 0.17
CA ASN A 34 -7.47 18.46 0.35
C ASN A 34 -7.78 19.26 1.61
N THR A 35 -6.83 20.05 2.05
CA THR A 35 -6.91 20.81 3.31
C THR A 35 -8.12 21.76 3.36
N ILE A 36 -8.56 22.30 2.22
CA ILE A 36 -9.68 23.22 2.15
C ILE A 36 -11.00 22.49 2.35
N SER A 37 -11.20 21.37 1.65
CA SER A 37 -12.45 20.60 1.70
C SER A 37 -12.59 19.80 2.99
N THR A 38 -11.51 19.28 3.53
CA THR A 38 -11.53 18.39 4.70
C THR A 38 -11.27 19.11 6.03
N GLY A 39 -10.69 20.32 5.99
CA GLY A 39 -10.34 21.10 7.17
C GLY A 39 -9.15 20.53 7.96
N CYS A 40 -8.42 19.55 7.43
CA CYS A 40 -7.24 18.98 8.08
C CYS A 40 -6.10 18.71 7.07
N GLN A 41 -4.90 18.48 7.59
CA GLN A 41 -3.73 18.19 6.76
C GLN A 41 -3.82 16.78 6.15
N ILE A 42 -3.14 16.59 5.02
CA ILE A 42 -3.00 15.28 4.37
C ILE A 42 -1.53 14.91 4.36
N LEU A 43 -1.23 13.75 4.91
CA LEU A 43 0.12 13.19 4.97
C LEU A 43 0.12 11.81 4.31
N ILE A 44 1.16 11.49 3.55
CA ILE A 44 1.34 10.13 3.05
C ILE A 44 2.12 9.32 4.09
N GLY A 45 1.47 8.29 4.63
CA GLY A 45 1.88 7.59 5.84
C GLY A 45 3.25 6.92 5.79
N ASP A 46 3.69 6.50 4.59
CA ASP A 46 4.98 5.84 4.34
C ASP A 46 5.98 6.76 3.58
N GLY A 47 5.77 8.08 3.64
CA GLY A 47 6.70 9.09 3.13
C GLY A 47 6.78 9.18 1.61
N LEU A 48 7.75 9.98 1.14
CA LEU A 48 7.87 10.37 -0.27
C LEU A 48 7.95 9.17 -1.23
N GLN A 49 8.68 8.15 -0.87
CA GLN A 49 8.95 6.98 -1.73
C GLN A 49 8.30 5.68 -1.23
N GLY A 50 7.42 5.75 -0.23
CA GLY A 50 6.77 4.57 0.34
C GLY A 50 7.69 3.69 1.19
N THR A 51 8.74 4.26 1.76
CA THR A 51 9.79 3.55 2.51
C THR A 51 10.03 4.10 3.91
N ASP A 52 9.23 5.07 4.34
CA ASP A 52 9.26 5.55 5.72
C ASP A 52 8.29 4.71 6.54
N ASP A 53 8.80 3.60 7.08
CA ASP A 53 8.02 2.65 7.85
C ASP A 53 8.65 2.34 9.21
N ILE A 54 7.86 1.68 10.04
CA ILE A 54 8.27 1.09 11.31
C ILE A 54 7.82 -0.36 11.36
N GLU A 55 8.64 -1.23 11.89
CA GLU A 55 8.28 -2.60 12.18
C GLU A 55 7.52 -2.69 13.50
N VAL A 56 6.28 -3.16 13.45
CA VAL A 56 5.38 -3.33 14.59
C VAL A 56 5.21 -4.82 14.86
N PRO A 57 5.57 -5.32 16.05
CA PRO A 57 5.35 -6.72 16.42
C PRO A 57 3.87 -7.08 16.32
N VAL A 58 3.57 -8.26 15.75
CA VAL A 58 2.21 -8.81 15.70
C VAL A 58 2.08 -9.83 16.82
N GLU A 59 1.41 -9.46 17.89
CA GLU A 59 1.20 -10.35 19.04
C GLU A 59 0.34 -11.55 18.62
N GLY A 60 0.87 -12.76 18.83
CA GLY A 60 0.21 -13.99 18.40
C GLY A 60 0.21 -14.22 16.87
N GLY A 61 0.91 -13.40 16.08
CA GLY A 61 0.96 -13.53 14.64
C GLY A 61 1.51 -14.86 14.17
N GLU A 62 0.75 -15.54 13.31
CA GLU A 62 1.11 -16.82 12.69
C GLU A 62 1.90 -16.60 11.40
N TYR A 63 1.48 -15.63 10.60
CA TYR A 63 2.00 -15.37 9.25
C TYR A 63 2.93 -14.16 9.17
N VAL A 64 2.75 -13.19 10.07
CA VAL A 64 3.55 -11.95 10.14
C VAL A 64 4.10 -11.81 11.55
N LYS A 65 5.40 -11.71 11.71
CA LYS A 65 6.03 -11.46 13.01
C LYS A 65 6.12 -9.97 13.33
N ASN A 66 6.55 -9.17 12.36
CA ASN A 66 6.62 -7.73 12.44
C ASN A 66 5.97 -7.12 11.20
N ALA A 67 4.88 -6.39 11.38
CA ALA A 67 4.21 -5.69 10.30
C ALA A 67 4.96 -4.38 9.97
N LYS A 68 5.18 -4.11 8.70
CA LYS A 68 5.84 -2.88 8.22
C LYS A 68 4.77 -1.84 7.91
N ILE A 69 4.54 -0.95 8.86
CA ILE A 69 3.48 0.06 8.82
C ILE A 69 4.06 1.44 8.52
N GLY A 70 3.35 2.25 7.74
CA GLY A 70 3.74 3.63 7.49
C GLY A 70 3.94 4.41 8.80
N ARG A 71 5.09 5.07 8.95
CA ARG A 71 5.50 5.71 10.21
C ARG A 71 4.49 6.72 10.71
N ALA A 72 4.01 7.63 9.86
CA ALA A 72 3.06 8.66 10.28
C ALA A 72 1.75 8.10 10.83
N ILE A 73 1.37 6.87 10.42
CA ILE A 73 0.20 6.19 10.97
C ILE A 73 0.46 5.74 12.42
N MET A 74 1.65 5.23 12.70
CA MET A 74 2.00 4.74 14.03
C MET A 74 2.35 5.87 15.01
N ASP A 75 2.78 7.04 14.50
CA ASP A 75 3.05 8.23 15.31
C ASP A 75 1.76 8.93 15.79
N ALA A 76 0.59 8.56 15.24
CA ALA A 76 -0.70 9.12 15.68
C ALA A 76 -1.18 8.48 17.00
N ASP A 77 -1.63 9.30 17.96
CA ASP A 77 -2.14 8.84 19.26
C ASP A 77 -3.46 8.06 19.13
N VAL A 78 -4.32 8.45 18.18
CA VAL A 78 -5.64 7.86 17.95
C VAL A 78 -5.77 7.50 16.48
N PHE A 79 -6.30 6.33 16.20
CA PHE A 79 -6.51 5.86 14.83
C PHE A 79 -8.01 5.74 14.52
N ILE A 80 -8.46 6.47 13.49
CA ILE A 80 -9.84 6.37 12.98
C ILE A 80 -9.79 5.95 11.52
N SER A 81 -10.43 4.83 11.17
CA SER A 81 -10.54 4.44 9.77
C SER A 81 -11.92 4.78 9.19
N LEU A 82 -11.91 5.43 8.03
CA LEU A 82 -13.10 5.66 7.21
C LEU A 82 -13.07 4.68 6.05
N ASN A 83 -14.07 3.83 5.94
CA ASN A 83 -14.04 2.69 5.03
C ASN A 83 -15.27 2.70 4.13
N HIS A 84 -15.06 2.49 2.83
CA HIS A 84 -16.12 2.13 1.91
C HIS A 84 -16.23 0.61 1.87
N PHE A 85 -17.43 0.08 2.12
CA PHE A 85 -17.71 -1.36 2.00
C PHE A 85 -18.01 -1.71 0.54
N LYS A 86 -17.34 -2.71 0.00
CA LYS A 86 -17.48 -3.15 -1.40
C LYS A 86 -17.10 -4.62 -1.57
N GLY A 87 -17.38 -5.17 -2.75
CA GLY A 87 -16.86 -6.46 -3.17
C GLY A 87 -15.33 -6.48 -3.26
N HIS A 88 -14.77 -7.66 -3.37
CA HIS A 88 -13.34 -7.87 -3.57
C HIS A 88 -13.09 -9.25 -4.18
N GLU A 89 -12.33 -9.32 -5.26
CA GLU A 89 -12.10 -10.51 -6.07
C GLU A 89 -11.41 -11.64 -5.31
N THR A 90 -10.57 -11.28 -4.36
CA THR A 90 -9.75 -12.21 -3.57
C THR A 90 -10.39 -12.53 -2.23
N ALA A 91 -10.82 -11.50 -1.49
CA ALA A 91 -11.31 -11.63 -0.11
C ALA A 91 -12.84 -11.73 0.00
N GLY A 92 -13.55 -11.80 -1.13
CA GLY A 92 -15.02 -11.77 -1.18
C GLY A 92 -15.58 -10.36 -0.97
N PHE A 93 -15.14 -9.65 0.07
CA PHE A 93 -15.47 -8.26 0.32
C PHE A 93 -14.29 -7.48 0.91
N GLY A 94 -14.32 -6.16 0.79
CA GLY A 94 -13.39 -5.24 1.41
C GLY A 94 -14.10 -4.26 2.33
N GLY A 95 -13.57 -4.07 3.52
CA GLY A 95 -14.06 -3.13 4.53
C GLY A 95 -12.91 -2.71 5.44
N ALA A 96 -13.17 -2.46 6.74
CA ALA A 96 -12.18 -1.92 7.67
C ALA A 96 -10.90 -2.76 7.73
N ILE A 97 -10.99 -4.07 7.93
CA ILE A 97 -9.80 -4.94 8.07
C ILE A 97 -8.91 -4.84 6.82
N LYS A 98 -9.49 -4.96 5.63
CA LYS A 98 -8.73 -4.85 4.36
C LYS A 98 -8.13 -3.45 4.20
N ASN A 99 -8.91 -2.41 4.45
CA ASN A 99 -8.44 -1.03 4.29
C ASN A 99 -7.33 -0.70 5.28
N ILE A 100 -7.42 -1.14 6.52
CA ILE A 100 -6.37 -0.96 7.52
C ILE A 100 -5.16 -1.82 7.18
N GLY A 101 -5.33 -3.13 7.04
CA GLY A 101 -4.23 -4.06 6.85
C GLY A 101 -3.42 -3.78 5.59
N MET A 102 -4.08 -3.56 4.45
CA MET A 102 -3.41 -3.24 3.20
C MET A 102 -3.06 -1.76 3.10
N GLY A 103 -3.97 -0.86 3.47
CA GLY A 103 -3.79 0.59 3.32
C GLY A 103 -2.67 1.14 4.19
N CYS A 104 -2.61 0.74 5.47
CA CYS A 104 -1.59 1.22 6.40
C CYS A 104 -0.21 0.56 6.22
N GLY A 105 -0.12 -0.57 5.53
CA GLY A 105 1.16 -1.19 5.20
C GLY A 105 2.00 -0.26 4.33
N SER A 106 3.30 -0.10 4.66
CA SER A 106 4.25 0.55 3.78
C SER A 106 4.35 -0.20 2.45
N ARG A 107 5.10 0.32 1.50
CA ARG A 107 5.37 -0.40 0.25
C ARG A 107 5.97 -1.79 0.51
N ALA A 108 6.94 -1.88 1.42
CA ALA A 108 7.52 -3.16 1.83
C ALA A 108 6.50 -4.07 2.52
N GLY A 109 5.62 -3.50 3.35
CA GLY A 109 4.53 -4.22 4.00
C GLY A 109 3.51 -4.76 3.01
N LYS A 110 3.10 -3.95 2.03
CA LYS A 110 2.22 -4.42 0.94
C LYS A 110 2.85 -5.56 0.13
N MET A 111 4.15 -5.45 -0.16
CA MET A 111 4.90 -6.52 -0.85
C MET A 111 4.90 -7.83 -0.05
N GLU A 112 5.12 -7.76 1.26
CA GLU A 112 5.11 -8.92 2.15
C GLU A 112 3.74 -9.59 2.24
N GLN A 113 2.67 -8.78 2.28
CA GLN A 113 1.31 -9.31 2.28
C GLN A 113 0.98 -10.06 0.99
N HIS A 114 1.35 -9.52 -0.17
CA HIS A 114 1.01 -10.12 -1.47
C HIS A 114 1.81 -11.39 -1.80
N LYS A 115 3.09 -11.48 -1.44
CA LYS A 115 3.94 -12.65 -1.70
C LYS A 115 5.13 -12.69 -0.75
N SER A 116 6.22 -13.24 -1.20
CA SER A 116 7.54 -13.23 -0.53
C SER A 116 8.20 -11.84 -0.45
N GLY A 117 7.48 -10.79 -0.79
CA GLY A 117 7.95 -9.41 -0.70
C GLY A 117 8.98 -9.00 -1.76
N LYS A 118 8.96 -9.61 -2.96
CA LYS A 118 9.93 -9.26 -4.02
C LYS A 118 9.26 -8.87 -5.32
N PRO A 119 9.65 -7.74 -5.95
CA PRO A 119 9.09 -7.28 -7.21
C PRO A 119 9.55 -8.15 -8.39
N ALA A 120 8.83 -8.04 -9.51
CA ALA A 120 9.23 -8.64 -10.80
C ALA A 120 9.36 -7.57 -11.88
N ILE A 121 9.93 -7.95 -13.02
CA ILE A 121 10.11 -7.05 -14.17
C ILE A 121 9.44 -7.68 -15.40
N ASP A 122 8.60 -6.90 -16.07
CA ASP A 122 8.14 -7.19 -17.42
C ASP A 122 9.16 -6.63 -18.42
N GLU A 123 9.87 -7.52 -19.08
CA GLU A 123 10.88 -7.16 -20.07
C GLU A 123 10.29 -6.43 -21.28
N ASN A 124 9.04 -6.69 -21.65
CA ASN A 124 8.39 -6.04 -22.80
C ASN A 124 8.15 -4.55 -22.51
N LEU A 125 7.78 -4.22 -21.29
CA LEU A 125 7.55 -2.84 -20.87
C LEU A 125 8.86 -2.12 -20.49
N CYS A 126 9.90 -2.86 -20.10
CA CYS A 126 11.17 -2.27 -19.67
C CYS A 126 11.87 -1.52 -20.83
N ARG A 127 12.19 -0.24 -20.58
CA ARG A 127 12.92 0.61 -21.53
C ARG A 127 14.41 0.77 -21.20
N GLY A 128 14.93 0.08 -20.20
CA GLY A 128 16.34 0.16 -19.82
C GLY A 128 16.79 1.52 -19.28
N CYS A 129 15.88 2.35 -18.77
CA CYS A 129 16.17 3.72 -18.32
C CYS A 129 16.99 3.81 -17.02
N LYS A 130 17.23 2.70 -16.35
CA LYS A 130 18.03 2.54 -15.13
C LYS A 130 17.51 3.27 -13.88
N ARG A 131 16.33 3.87 -13.88
CA ARG A 131 15.76 4.55 -12.69
C ARG A 131 15.63 3.60 -11.51
N CYS A 132 15.10 2.39 -11.73
CA CYS A 132 14.93 1.40 -10.68
C CYS A 132 16.25 0.97 -10.02
N ALA A 133 17.37 0.94 -10.75
CA ALA A 133 18.68 0.65 -10.16
C ALA A 133 19.20 1.83 -9.34
N LYS A 134 19.00 3.07 -9.80
CA LYS A 134 19.41 4.25 -9.02
C LYS A 134 18.71 4.34 -7.66
N GLU A 135 17.47 3.87 -7.60
CA GLU A 135 16.68 3.83 -6.38
C GLU A 135 16.92 2.56 -5.53
N CYS A 136 17.68 1.61 -6.04
CA CYS A 136 17.92 0.35 -5.34
C CYS A 136 19.09 0.46 -4.34
N GLY A 137 18.78 0.70 -3.07
CA GLY A 137 19.79 0.78 -2.01
C GLY A 137 20.51 -0.53 -1.69
N SER A 138 20.17 -1.65 -2.36
CA SER A 138 20.81 -2.96 -2.20
C SER A 138 21.60 -3.39 -3.42
N ASP A 139 21.74 -2.53 -4.43
CA ASP A 139 22.38 -2.84 -5.72
C ASP A 139 21.92 -4.17 -6.35
N ALA A 140 20.61 -4.45 -6.19
CA ALA A 140 20.00 -5.70 -6.64
C ALA A 140 19.54 -5.67 -8.11
N ILE A 141 19.76 -4.58 -8.86
CA ILE A 141 19.24 -4.45 -10.22
C ILE A 141 20.38 -4.21 -11.22
N SER A 142 20.48 -5.11 -12.19
CA SER A 142 21.44 -5.07 -13.28
C SER A 142 20.77 -4.96 -14.65
N TYR A 143 21.53 -4.77 -15.72
CA TYR A 143 21.03 -4.54 -17.09
C TYR A 143 21.82 -5.37 -18.12
N PRO A 144 21.82 -6.70 -18.08
CA PRO A 144 22.60 -7.50 -19.04
C PRO A 144 21.99 -7.24 -20.37
N ASN A 145 21.12 -7.11 -20.97
CA ASN A 145 20.63 -6.89 -22.34
C ASN A 145 19.82 -5.58 -22.49
N LYS A 146 20.28 -4.49 -21.88
CA LYS A 146 19.55 -3.22 -21.81
C LYS A 146 18.16 -3.33 -21.17
N LYS A 147 17.88 -4.42 -20.47
CA LYS A 147 16.67 -4.67 -19.71
C LYS A 147 17.06 -4.84 -18.22
N ALA A 148 16.18 -4.40 -17.34
CA ALA A 148 16.42 -4.57 -15.91
C ALA A 148 16.24 -6.03 -15.50
N VAL A 149 17.12 -6.52 -14.64
CA VAL A 149 17.04 -7.86 -14.02
C VAL A 149 17.28 -7.70 -12.53
N ILE A 150 16.48 -8.38 -11.71
CA ILE A 150 16.59 -8.34 -10.25
C ILE A 150 17.38 -9.55 -9.76
N ASP A 151 18.43 -9.28 -8.99
CA ASP A 151 19.12 -10.26 -8.17
C ASP A 151 18.32 -10.46 -6.87
N TYR A 152 17.61 -11.58 -6.78
CA TYR A 152 16.74 -11.85 -5.64
C TYR A 152 17.47 -12.18 -4.35
N ASP A 153 18.76 -12.50 -4.38
CA ASP A 153 19.57 -12.72 -3.18
C ASP A 153 19.89 -11.38 -2.50
N LYS A 154 20.11 -10.35 -3.30
CA LYS A 154 20.34 -8.98 -2.81
C LYS A 154 19.06 -8.22 -2.51
N CYS A 155 17.96 -8.51 -3.21
CA CYS A 155 16.71 -7.78 -3.10
C CYS A 155 16.10 -7.89 -1.69
N LYS A 156 15.86 -6.74 -1.05
CA LYS A 156 15.22 -6.63 0.28
C LYS A 156 13.70 -6.50 0.24
N GLY A 157 13.08 -6.49 -0.94
CA GLY A 157 11.62 -6.39 -1.06
C GLY A 157 11.02 -5.02 -0.71
N CYS A 158 11.81 -3.94 -0.63
CA CYS A 158 11.32 -2.62 -0.24
C CYS A 158 10.37 -1.97 -1.27
N GLY A 159 10.26 -2.50 -2.50
CA GLY A 159 9.36 -2.01 -3.55
C GLY A 159 9.69 -0.63 -4.14
N ARG A 160 10.77 0.05 -3.71
CA ARG A 160 11.14 1.39 -4.21
C ARG A 160 11.27 1.44 -5.74
N CYS A 161 11.79 0.38 -6.36
CA CYS A 161 11.92 0.27 -7.81
C CYS A 161 10.56 0.27 -8.55
N ILE A 162 9.48 -0.18 -7.91
CA ILE A 162 8.12 -0.10 -8.46
C ILE A 162 7.71 1.38 -8.57
N GLY A 163 7.86 2.13 -7.49
CA GLY A 163 7.54 3.56 -7.47
C GLY A 163 8.37 4.40 -8.44
N ALA A 164 9.62 4.00 -8.71
CA ALA A 164 10.52 4.69 -9.62
C ALA A 164 10.26 4.40 -11.10
N CYS A 165 9.50 3.34 -11.43
CA CYS A 165 9.29 2.92 -12.81
C CYS A 165 8.15 3.70 -13.47
N SER A 166 8.48 4.63 -14.38
CA SER A 166 7.50 5.39 -15.16
C SER A 166 6.85 4.59 -16.30
N PHE A 167 7.30 3.36 -16.54
CA PHE A 167 6.81 2.50 -17.60
C PHE A 167 6.04 1.29 -17.07
N ASP A 168 5.78 1.25 -15.77
CA ASP A 168 5.13 0.15 -15.05
C ASP A 168 5.72 -1.23 -15.31
N ALA A 169 6.98 -1.26 -15.80
CA ALA A 169 7.71 -2.48 -16.09
C ALA A 169 8.14 -3.23 -14.82
N VAL A 170 8.25 -2.55 -13.67
CA VAL A 170 8.52 -3.17 -12.38
C VAL A 170 7.22 -3.26 -11.62
N TYR A 171 6.81 -4.46 -11.26
CA TYR A 171 5.50 -4.70 -10.67
C TYR A 171 5.56 -5.71 -9.50
N ASN A 172 4.47 -5.79 -8.76
CA ASN A 172 4.27 -6.83 -7.75
C ASN A 172 3.60 -8.05 -8.40
N PRO A 173 4.26 -9.20 -8.47
CA PRO A 173 3.64 -10.42 -8.99
C PRO A 173 2.62 -10.97 -7.97
N ASN A 174 1.33 -10.76 -8.21
CA ASN A 174 0.26 -11.34 -7.40
C ASN A 174 0.29 -12.87 -7.48
N SER A 175 0.60 -13.54 -6.38
CA SER A 175 0.63 -14.99 -6.36
C SER A 175 0.48 -15.64 -4.96
N SER A 176 0.08 -14.88 -3.94
CA SER A 176 -0.35 -15.50 -2.69
C SER A 176 -1.69 -16.19 -2.90
N ALA A 177 -1.88 -17.38 -2.31
CA ALA A 177 -3.22 -17.93 -2.18
C ALA A 177 -4.09 -16.89 -1.45
N ASN A 178 -5.33 -16.73 -1.89
CA ASN A 178 -6.24 -15.71 -1.37
C ASN A 178 -6.34 -15.77 0.16
N GLU A 179 -6.45 -16.97 0.71
CA GLU A 179 -6.53 -17.19 2.15
C GLU A 179 -5.29 -16.66 2.91
N LEU A 180 -4.09 -16.85 2.37
CA LEU A 180 -2.86 -16.36 3.01
C LEU A 180 -2.79 -14.82 3.00
N LEU A 181 -3.24 -14.20 1.92
CA LEU A 181 -3.31 -12.74 1.81
C LEU A 181 -4.29 -12.18 2.86
N ASP A 182 -5.47 -12.78 2.99
CA ASP A 182 -6.49 -12.35 3.94
C ASP A 182 -6.02 -12.44 5.40
N ARG A 183 -5.35 -13.53 5.74
CA ARG A 183 -4.76 -13.74 7.07
C ARG A 183 -3.69 -12.70 7.38
N LYS A 184 -2.78 -12.44 6.44
CA LYS A 184 -1.77 -11.39 6.60
C LYS A 184 -2.38 -10.00 6.73
N MET A 185 -3.44 -9.68 5.95
CA MET A 185 -4.14 -8.40 6.08
C MET A 185 -4.77 -8.24 7.47
N ALA A 186 -5.34 -9.30 8.04
CA ALA A 186 -5.89 -9.27 9.39
C ALA A 186 -4.81 -9.02 10.44
N GLU A 187 -3.67 -9.69 10.33
CA GLU A 187 -2.53 -9.50 11.24
C GLU A 187 -1.92 -8.09 11.12
N TYR A 188 -1.83 -7.54 9.92
CA TYR A 188 -1.43 -6.14 9.71
C TYR A 188 -2.44 -5.16 10.33
N ALA A 189 -3.74 -5.41 10.18
CA ALA A 189 -4.78 -4.58 10.81
C ALA A 189 -4.69 -4.65 12.34
N GLN A 190 -4.43 -5.83 12.90
CA GLN A 190 -4.16 -5.99 14.33
C GLN A 190 -2.97 -5.14 14.79
N ALA A 191 -1.84 -5.20 14.07
CA ALA A 191 -0.65 -4.42 14.41
C ALA A 191 -0.92 -2.90 14.41
N VAL A 192 -1.72 -2.41 13.47
CA VAL A 192 -2.10 -0.99 13.41
C VAL A 192 -2.96 -0.58 14.60
N CYS A 193 -3.88 -1.43 15.05
CA CYS A 193 -4.87 -1.09 16.08
C CYS A 193 -4.42 -1.40 17.51
N HIS A 194 -3.49 -2.37 17.68
CA HIS A 194 -3.09 -2.84 19.00
C HIS A 194 -2.50 -1.73 19.87
N GLY A 195 -2.93 -1.70 21.14
CA GLY A 195 -2.35 -0.84 22.18
C GLY A 195 -2.69 0.65 22.09
N ARG A 196 -3.57 1.08 21.17
CA ARG A 196 -4.01 2.49 21.06
C ARG A 196 -5.52 2.64 20.87
N PRO A 197 -6.11 3.80 21.21
CA PRO A 197 -7.51 4.08 20.92
C PRO A 197 -7.75 4.07 19.40
N HIS A 198 -8.79 3.36 18.98
CA HIS A 198 -9.17 3.31 17.58
C HIS A 198 -10.69 3.22 17.39
N PHE A 199 -11.18 3.68 16.24
CA PHE A 199 -12.57 3.59 15.86
C PHE A 199 -12.71 3.40 14.34
N HIS A 200 -13.74 2.66 13.92
CA HIS A 200 -13.93 2.30 12.52
C HIS A 200 -15.32 2.68 12.05
N VAL A 201 -15.37 3.48 10.98
CA VAL A 201 -16.61 3.85 10.29
C VAL A 201 -16.65 3.13 8.96
N ALA A 202 -17.75 2.48 8.63
CA ALA A 202 -17.99 1.86 7.34
C ALA A 202 -19.17 2.55 6.64
N LEU A 203 -18.93 3.06 5.42
CA LEU A 203 -19.96 3.53 4.51
C LEU A 203 -20.41 2.33 3.67
N VAL A 204 -21.72 2.03 3.77
CA VAL A 204 -22.35 0.91 3.07
C VAL A 204 -23.33 1.50 2.06
N GLN A 205 -22.80 2.03 0.97
CA GLN A 205 -23.54 2.66 -0.12
C GLN A 205 -22.74 2.53 -1.42
N ASP A 206 -23.39 2.59 -2.55
CA ASP A 206 -22.75 2.49 -3.87
C ASP A 206 -21.78 1.28 -3.96
N ILE A 207 -22.25 0.12 -3.47
CA ILE A 207 -21.42 -1.08 -3.36
C ILE A 207 -21.10 -1.62 -4.74
N SER A 208 -19.84 -1.55 -5.13
CA SER A 208 -19.35 -2.21 -6.34
C SER A 208 -19.02 -3.69 -6.08
N PRO A 209 -19.15 -4.58 -7.09
CA PRO A 209 -18.79 -5.99 -6.95
C PRO A 209 -17.28 -6.20 -6.79
N ASN A 210 -16.45 -5.30 -7.29
CA ASN A 210 -14.99 -5.36 -7.29
C ASN A 210 -14.37 -4.35 -6.33
N CYS A 211 -13.07 -4.49 -6.10
CA CYS A 211 -12.33 -3.58 -5.23
C CYS A 211 -12.19 -2.19 -5.85
N ASP A 212 -12.34 -1.12 -5.05
CA ASP A 212 -12.11 0.28 -5.46
C ASP A 212 -10.67 0.56 -5.95
N CYS A 213 -9.75 -0.40 -5.82
CA CYS A 213 -8.41 -0.28 -6.38
C CYS A 213 -8.36 -0.51 -7.90
N HIS A 214 -9.43 -0.96 -8.52
CA HIS A 214 -9.58 -1.01 -9.97
C HIS A 214 -9.78 0.39 -10.56
N GLY A 215 -9.20 0.63 -11.72
CA GLY A 215 -9.30 1.94 -12.40
C GLY A 215 -10.68 2.23 -13.01
N GLU A 216 -11.48 1.21 -13.18
CA GLU A 216 -12.86 1.30 -13.69
C GLU A 216 -13.79 0.70 -12.63
N ASN A 217 -14.75 1.50 -12.18
CA ASN A 217 -15.77 1.03 -11.25
C ASN A 217 -16.88 0.33 -12.02
N ASP A 218 -17.25 -0.85 -11.58
CA ASP A 218 -18.46 -1.50 -12.02
C ASP A 218 -19.70 -0.74 -11.50
N ALA A 219 -20.84 -0.94 -12.18
CA ALA A 219 -22.09 -0.34 -11.71
C ALA A 219 -22.37 -0.81 -10.27
N PRO A 220 -22.68 0.10 -9.35
CA PRO A 220 -23.06 -0.29 -7.99
C PRO A 220 -24.27 -1.20 -7.98
N ILE A 221 -24.26 -2.17 -7.06
CA ILE A 221 -25.37 -3.13 -6.85
C ILE A 221 -26.33 -2.71 -5.75
N LEU A 222 -25.99 -1.68 -4.97
CA LEU A 222 -26.82 -1.03 -3.95
C LEU A 222 -26.49 0.46 -3.88
#